data_ee71243c26b8fe88f8651989c0e2e6df
#
_entry.id   ee71243c26b8fe88f8651989c0e2e6df
#
_cell.length_a   1.000
_cell.length_b   1.000
_cell.length_c   1.000
_cell.angle_alpha   90.00
_cell.angle_beta   90.00
_cell.angle_gamma   90.00
#
_symmetry.space_group_name_H-M   'P 1'
#
loop_
_entity.id
_entity.type
_entity.pdbx_description
1 polymer ?
#
loop_
_entity_poly.entity_id
_entity_poly.type
_entity_poly.pdbx_seq_one_letter_code
_entity_poly.pdbx_strand_id
1 'polypeptide(L)'
;ELRELQFFVVSVDAGSLSQAAQILYTTQPHVSKTIKKLERTLGYQLLERSKKGVELTKEGEKVYDQARKMLSSMEEIQRIHMETQESTIRIASMPSSLLSEEFATFLAEHPKLHAVCYEETLEKIIHHICHRQVEVGFVFISKMQRQAFERMIQKRKMTFTPLKEKDMALYVGPNHPYYEKEYVTKEELRNLRYVQHEEDQISLLHTSGHLQEDLIDSRDFQQIVTVNSSSLMQELLRKTDLANLSCNLQKEKERDSLIRMIPIRKSHTKVCFGYLHRADCVLRAHTEEYLKQLEEKLK
;
A
#
# COMPACT_ATOMS: atom_id res chain seq x y z
N GLU A 1 -12.74 -1.27 30.25
CA GLU A 1 -11.65 -2.17 29.79
C GLU A 1 -11.20 -1.85 28.36
N LEU A 2 -12.11 -1.71 27.38
CA LEU A 2 -11.73 -1.41 25.99
C LEU A 2 -10.94 -0.09 25.85
N ARG A 3 -11.36 0.95 26.59
CA ARG A 3 -10.66 2.23 26.61
C ARG A 3 -9.24 2.11 27.19
N GLU A 4 -9.05 1.23 28.17
CA GLU A 4 -7.73 0.97 28.76
C GLU A 4 -6.79 0.29 27.75
N LEU A 5 -7.32 -0.67 26.97
CA LEU A 5 -6.60 -1.29 25.86
C LEU A 5 -6.24 -0.27 24.77
N GLN A 6 -7.15 0.65 24.43
CA GLN A 6 -6.86 1.72 23.48
C GLN A 6 -5.71 2.63 23.97
N PHE A 7 -5.74 3.03 25.24
CA PHE A 7 -4.67 3.85 25.82
C PHE A 7 -3.32 3.13 25.80
N PHE A 8 -3.33 1.81 26.09
CA PHE A 8 -2.15 0.97 26.03
C PHE A 8 -1.59 0.89 24.60
N VAL A 9 -2.41 0.52 23.61
CA VAL A 9 -1.99 0.40 22.19
C VAL A 9 -1.44 1.72 21.67
N VAL A 10 -2.15 2.84 21.85
CA VAL A 10 -1.68 4.17 21.42
C VAL A 10 -0.37 4.56 22.10
N SER A 11 -0.13 4.13 23.36
CA SER A 11 1.11 4.44 24.06
C SER A 11 2.31 3.66 23.51
N VAL A 12 2.08 2.44 23.06
CA VAL A 12 3.09 1.62 22.37
C VAL A 12 3.41 2.21 21.01
N ASP A 13 2.38 2.49 20.19
CA ASP A 13 2.53 3.02 18.84
C ASP A 13 3.23 4.40 18.83
N ALA A 14 2.94 5.23 19.82
CA ALA A 14 3.58 6.54 20.00
C ALA A 14 5.00 6.46 20.60
N GLY A 15 5.42 5.31 21.15
CA GLY A 15 6.72 5.14 21.81
C GLY A 15 6.89 5.97 23.09
N SER A 16 5.88 6.76 23.50
CA SER A 16 5.96 7.67 24.66
C SER A 16 4.57 8.00 25.22
N LEU A 17 4.44 7.98 26.56
CA LEU A 17 3.19 8.34 27.22
C LEU A 17 2.80 9.82 27.00
N SER A 18 3.77 10.70 26.76
CA SER A 18 3.51 12.10 26.49
C SER A 18 2.94 12.31 25.09
N GLN A 19 3.47 11.63 24.09
CA GLN A 19 2.94 11.65 22.72
C GLN A 19 1.57 10.97 22.66
N ALA A 20 1.40 9.84 23.34
CA ALA A 20 0.08 9.18 23.46
C ALA A 20 -0.98 10.11 24.07
N ALA A 21 -0.60 10.89 25.08
CA ALA A 21 -1.51 11.86 25.70
C ALA A 21 -1.96 12.94 24.71
N GLN A 22 -1.08 13.41 23.83
CA GLN A 22 -1.42 14.37 22.75
C GLN A 22 -2.37 13.74 21.74
N ILE A 23 -2.07 12.53 21.28
CA ILE A 23 -2.91 11.77 20.33
C ILE A 23 -4.31 11.51 20.90
N LEU A 24 -4.37 11.18 22.20
CA LEU A 24 -5.62 10.87 22.91
C LEU A 24 -6.34 12.12 23.48
N TYR A 25 -5.83 13.33 23.18
CA TYR A 25 -6.38 14.61 23.67
C TYR A 25 -6.59 14.60 25.21
N THR A 26 -5.58 14.14 25.96
CA THR A 26 -5.64 13.98 27.42
C THR A 26 -4.28 14.37 28.06
N THR A 27 -4.15 14.11 29.35
CA THR A 27 -2.89 14.39 30.08
C THR A 27 -2.05 13.13 30.28
N GLN A 28 -0.74 13.25 30.26
CA GLN A 28 0.19 12.14 30.51
C GLN A 28 -0.07 11.41 31.85
N PRO A 29 -0.36 12.10 32.99
CA PRO A 29 -0.75 11.40 34.22
C PRO A 29 -2.01 10.53 34.06
N HIS A 30 -2.99 10.95 33.27
CA HIS A 30 -4.18 10.18 32.99
C HIS A 30 -3.87 8.92 32.19
N VAL A 31 -3.08 9.03 31.12
CA VAL A 31 -2.58 7.87 30.34
C VAL A 31 -1.88 6.88 31.25
N SER A 32 -0.91 7.38 32.06
CA SER A 32 -0.15 6.55 32.99
C SER A 32 -1.04 5.82 34.01
N LYS A 33 -2.04 6.51 34.57
CA LYS A 33 -2.99 5.93 35.54
C LYS A 33 -3.88 4.85 34.88
N THR A 34 -4.32 5.10 33.65
CA THR A 34 -5.16 4.18 32.88
C THR A 34 -4.40 2.89 32.58
N ILE A 35 -3.16 2.97 32.11
CA ILE A 35 -2.32 1.80 31.85
C ILE A 35 -2.02 1.03 33.14
N LYS A 36 -1.66 1.71 34.24
CA LYS A 36 -1.46 1.05 35.54
C LYS A 36 -2.71 0.35 36.05
N LYS A 37 -3.89 0.84 35.70
CA LYS A 37 -5.15 0.17 36.03
C LYS A 37 -5.30 -1.12 35.24
N LEU A 38 -5.01 -1.10 33.94
CA LEU A 38 -5.00 -2.28 33.08
C LEU A 38 -4.01 -3.34 33.58
N GLU A 39 -2.76 -2.94 33.86
CA GLU A 39 -1.72 -3.82 34.40
C GLU A 39 -2.16 -4.48 35.74
N ARG A 40 -2.80 -3.72 36.62
CA ARG A 40 -3.37 -4.27 37.87
C ARG A 40 -4.47 -5.26 37.62
N THR A 41 -5.36 -5.02 36.65
CA THR A 41 -6.45 -5.93 36.31
C THR A 41 -5.91 -7.23 35.70
N LEU A 42 -4.84 -7.16 34.91
CA LEU A 42 -4.21 -8.32 34.29
C LEU A 42 -3.23 -9.06 35.23
N GLY A 43 -2.73 -8.40 36.27
CA GLY A 43 -1.81 -8.97 37.25
C GLY A 43 -0.34 -8.94 36.87
N TYR A 44 0.02 -8.29 35.77
CA TYR A 44 1.42 -8.16 35.29
C TYR A 44 1.66 -6.83 34.57
N GLN A 45 2.93 -6.45 34.45
CA GLN A 45 3.33 -5.26 33.73
C GLN A 45 3.33 -5.49 32.23
N LEU A 46 2.83 -4.51 31.47
CA LEU A 46 2.77 -4.52 30.02
C LEU A 46 3.88 -3.66 29.41
N LEU A 47 4.31 -2.62 30.12
CA LEU A 47 5.26 -1.63 29.65
C LEU A 47 6.46 -1.50 30.57
N GLU A 48 7.65 -1.49 29.97
CA GLU A 48 8.88 -1.03 30.57
C GLU A 48 9.10 0.45 30.24
N ARG A 49 9.46 1.26 31.27
CA ARG A 49 9.67 2.70 31.10
C ARG A 49 11.17 2.99 31.23
N SER A 50 11.71 3.58 30.19
CA SER A 50 13.11 4.01 30.18
C SER A 50 13.22 5.50 29.83
N LYS A 51 14.44 6.06 29.93
CA LYS A 51 14.74 7.42 29.43
C LYS A 51 14.56 7.55 27.91
N LYS A 52 14.49 6.41 27.19
CA LYS A 52 14.31 6.37 25.74
C LYS A 52 12.83 6.27 25.32
N GLY A 53 11.92 6.09 26.27
CA GLY A 53 10.48 5.98 26.00
C GLY A 53 9.82 4.79 26.68
N VAL A 54 8.88 4.18 25.96
CA VAL A 54 8.06 3.04 26.41
C VAL A 54 8.36 1.85 25.52
N GLU A 55 8.69 0.71 26.14
CA GLU A 55 8.93 -0.56 25.47
C GLU A 55 7.97 -1.63 26.02
N LEU A 56 7.63 -2.64 25.20
CA LEU A 56 6.77 -3.74 25.62
C LEU A 56 7.55 -4.76 26.48
N THR A 57 6.91 -5.28 27.52
CA THR A 57 7.34 -6.52 28.16
C THR A 57 7.00 -7.73 27.26
N LYS A 58 7.51 -8.93 27.56
CA LYS A 58 7.12 -10.17 26.85
C LYS A 58 5.62 -10.46 26.95
N GLU A 59 5.02 -10.19 28.09
CA GLU A 59 3.58 -10.27 28.31
C GLU A 59 2.86 -9.15 27.57
N GLY A 60 3.46 -7.95 27.55
CA GLY A 60 2.96 -6.78 26.82
C GLY A 60 2.84 -7.02 25.32
N GLU A 61 3.81 -7.67 24.68
CA GLU A 61 3.74 -8.03 23.25
C GLU A 61 2.50 -8.89 22.94
N LYS A 62 2.26 -9.93 23.74
CA LYS A 62 1.10 -10.81 23.55
C LYS A 62 -0.22 -10.07 23.75
N VAL A 63 -0.29 -9.21 24.77
CA VAL A 63 -1.49 -8.40 25.05
C VAL A 63 -1.70 -7.36 23.97
N TYR A 64 -0.62 -6.74 23.46
CA TYR A 64 -0.69 -5.76 22.37
C TYR A 64 -1.34 -6.34 21.11
N ASP A 65 -0.90 -7.54 20.68
CA ASP A 65 -1.48 -8.22 19.52
C ASP A 65 -2.97 -8.52 19.70
N GLN A 66 -3.38 -8.98 20.89
CA GLN A 66 -4.77 -9.26 21.17
C GLN A 66 -5.60 -7.97 21.31
N ALA A 67 -5.04 -6.94 21.97
CA ALA A 67 -5.69 -5.64 22.10
C ALA A 67 -5.97 -4.98 20.74
N ARG A 68 -5.02 -5.04 19.80
CA ARG A 68 -5.23 -4.55 18.44
C ARG A 68 -6.36 -5.29 17.73
N LYS A 69 -6.44 -6.62 17.87
CA LYS A 69 -7.54 -7.41 17.29
C LYS A 69 -8.89 -7.03 17.92
N MET A 70 -8.96 -6.85 19.23
CA MET A 70 -10.18 -6.44 19.91
C MET A 70 -10.65 -5.04 19.50
N LEU A 71 -9.73 -4.09 19.42
CA LEU A 71 -10.04 -2.72 18.98
C LEU A 71 -10.53 -2.71 17.52
N SER A 72 -9.87 -3.46 16.62
CA SER A 72 -10.32 -3.63 15.26
C SER A 72 -11.71 -4.26 15.15
N SER A 73 -11.99 -5.30 15.95
CA SER A 73 -13.33 -5.92 15.99
C SER A 73 -14.40 -4.95 16.52
N MET A 74 -14.06 -4.08 17.47
CA MET A 74 -14.99 -3.06 17.97
C MET A 74 -15.26 -1.97 16.94
N GLU A 75 -14.23 -1.55 16.20
CA GLU A 75 -14.42 -0.66 15.05
C GLU A 75 -15.30 -1.31 13.98
N GLU A 76 -15.20 -2.62 13.80
CA GLU A 76 -16.04 -3.40 12.88
C GLU A 76 -17.50 -3.42 13.36
N ILE A 77 -17.75 -3.63 14.66
CA ILE A 77 -19.10 -3.55 15.26
C ILE A 77 -19.71 -2.16 15.07
N GLN A 78 -18.93 -1.10 15.30
CA GLN A 78 -19.39 0.28 15.06
C GLN A 78 -19.71 0.54 13.58
N ARG A 79 -18.99 -0.11 12.67
CA ARG A 79 -19.25 -0.03 11.22
C ARG A 79 -20.51 -0.78 10.79
N ILE A 80 -20.92 -1.86 11.49
CA ILE A 80 -22.16 -2.58 11.18
C ILE A 80 -23.36 -1.63 11.12
N HIS A 81 -23.40 -0.61 11.98
CA HIS A 81 -24.44 0.42 11.94
C HIS A 81 -24.35 1.34 10.70
N MET A 82 -23.15 1.51 10.12
CA MET A 82 -22.96 2.21 8.84
C MET A 82 -23.12 1.28 7.63
N GLU A 83 -23.01 -0.02 7.82
CA GLU A 83 -23.13 -1.08 6.79
C GLU A 83 -24.57 -1.45 6.42
N THR A 84 -25.56 -1.01 7.19
CA THR A 84 -26.98 -1.03 6.77
C THR A 84 -27.27 -0.09 5.61
N GLN A 85 -26.31 0.74 5.16
CA GLN A 85 -26.35 1.42 3.88
C GLN A 85 -25.69 0.53 2.82
N GLU A 86 -26.52 -0.13 1.99
CA GLU A 86 -26.16 -0.95 0.82
C GLU A 86 -25.25 -0.24 -0.21
N SER A 87 -24.87 1.00 0.04
CA SER A 87 -24.21 1.93 -0.86
C SER A 87 -22.79 2.31 -0.40
N THR A 88 -21.92 1.35 -0.09
CA THR A 88 -20.52 1.66 0.26
C THR A 88 -19.55 0.77 -0.50
N ILE A 89 -18.52 1.36 -1.12
CA ILE A 89 -17.36 0.65 -1.69
C ILE A 89 -16.09 1.02 -0.91
N ARG A 90 -15.26 0.05 -0.58
CA ARG A 90 -14.01 0.22 0.17
C ARG A 90 -12.89 -0.53 -0.51
N ILE A 91 -11.94 0.21 -1.08
CA ILE A 91 -10.80 -0.35 -1.79
C ILE A 91 -9.48 0.24 -1.29
N ALA A 92 -8.41 -0.47 -1.51
CA ALA A 92 -7.05 0.05 -1.41
C ALA A 92 -6.28 -0.29 -2.67
N SER A 93 -5.29 0.50 -3.02
CA SER A 93 -4.46 0.24 -4.20
C SER A 93 -3.01 0.67 -3.98
N MET A 94 -2.10 -0.03 -4.62
CA MET A 94 -0.80 0.57 -4.92
C MET A 94 -1.00 1.73 -5.90
N PRO A 95 -0.08 2.72 -5.94
CA PRO A 95 -0.19 3.87 -6.84
C PRO A 95 -0.44 3.47 -8.28
N SER A 96 -1.54 3.96 -8.86
CA SER A 96 -1.92 3.66 -10.25
C SER A 96 -2.85 4.72 -10.81
N SER A 97 -2.40 5.43 -11.84
CA SER A 97 -3.22 6.44 -12.54
C SER A 97 -4.47 5.82 -13.18
N LEU A 98 -4.36 4.61 -13.74
CA LEU A 98 -5.51 3.90 -14.27
C LEU A 98 -6.59 3.67 -13.22
N LEU A 99 -6.19 3.15 -12.04
CA LEU A 99 -7.16 2.87 -10.97
C LEU A 99 -7.82 4.15 -10.47
N SER A 100 -7.05 5.23 -10.33
CA SER A 100 -7.59 6.53 -9.93
C SER A 100 -8.61 7.06 -10.92
N GLU A 101 -8.34 6.95 -12.23
CA GLU A 101 -9.24 7.37 -13.31
C GLU A 101 -10.50 6.50 -13.36
N GLU A 102 -10.35 5.17 -13.37
CA GLU A 102 -11.48 4.25 -13.45
C GLU A 102 -12.36 4.33 -12.20
N PHE A 103 -11.76 4.51 -11.03
CA PHE A 103 -12.53 4.67 -9.79
C PHE A 103 -13.28 6.00 -9.75
N ALA A 104 -12.68 7.08 -10.23
CA ALA A 104 -13.36 8.37 -10.37
C ALA A 104 -14.53 8.28 -11.37
N THR A 105 -14.36 7.59 -12.50
CA THR A 105 -15.41 7.35 -13.49
C THR A 105 -16.56 6.55 -12.87
N PHE A 106 -16.25 5.46 -12.18
CA PHE A 106 -17.23 4.63 -11.49
C PHE A 106 -18.04 5.44 -10.46
N LEU A 107 -17.38 6.30 -9.67
CA LEU A 107 -18.07 7.15 -8.70
C LEU A 107 -18.94 8.24 -9.34
N ALA A 108 -18.56 8.75 -10.51
CA ALA A 108 -19.37 9.69 -11.27
C ALA A 108 -20.70 9.06 -11.74
N GLU A 109 -20.68 7.76 -12.06
CA GLU A 109 -21.87 6.98 -12.42
C GLU A 109 -22.73 6.61 -11.20
N HIS A 110 -22.14 6.64 -9.98
CA HIS A 110 -22.80 6.26 -8.72
C HIS A 110 -22.80 7.41 -7.68
N PRO A 111 -23.50 8.52 -7.92
CA PRO A 111 -23.40 9.74 -7.10
C PRO A 111 -23.87 9.60 -5.65
N LYS A 112 -24.56 8.50 -5.31
CA LYS A 112 -25.03 8.22 -3.93
C LYS A 112 -24.14 7.21 -3.20
N LEU A 113 -23.12 6.69 -3.86
CA LEU A 113 -22.23 5.67 -3.29
C LEU A 113 -21.23 6.33 -2.33
N HIS A 114 -21.17 5.84 -1.11
CA HIS A 114 -20.10 6.17 -0.19
C HIS A 114 -18.83 5.39 -0.57
N ALA A 115 -17.71 6.08 -0.68
CA ALA A 115 -16.46 5.47 -1.13
C ALA A 115 -15.31 5.71 -0.16
N VAL A 116 -14.50 4.69 0.05
CA VAL A 116 -13.21 4.79 0.73
C VAL A 116 -12.17 4.19 -0.20
N CYS A 117 -11.17 4.99 -0.56
CA CYS A 117 -10.05 4.55 -1.37
C CYS A 117 -8.74 4.96 -0.69
N TYR A 118 -7.86 4.00 -0.44
CA TYR A 118 -6.53 4.24 0.09
C TYR A 118 -5.48 3.97 -0.99
N GLU A 119 -4.57 4.91 -1.21
CA GLU A 119 -3.34 4.67 -1.96
C GLU A 119 -2.23 4.33 -0.96
N GLU A 120 -1.78 3.07 -0.95
CA GLU A 120 -0.95 2.52 0.10
C GLU A 120 0.06 1.48 -0.42
N THR A 121 1.04 1.15 0.41
CA THR A 121 2.00 0.07 0.16
C THR A 121 1.35 -1.31 0.23
N LEU A 122 1.97 -2.32 -0.37
CA LEU A 122 1.46 -3.70 -0.33
C LEU A 122 1.22 -4.20 1.10
N GLU A 123 2.12 -3.89 2.02
CA GLU A 123 2.01 -4.34 3.41
C GLU A 123 0.77 -3.73 4.09
N LYS A 124 0.54 -2.43 3.90
CA LYS A 124 -0.63 -1.74 4.43
C LYS A 124 -1.92 -2.20 3.77
N ILE A 125 -1.92 -2.46 2.46
CA ILE A 125 -3.06 -3.05 1.74
C ILE A 125 -3.43 -4.40 2.36
N ILE A 126 -2.46 -5.28 2.57
CA ILE A 126 -2.67 -6.56 3.24
C ILE A 126 -3.22 -6.36 4.65
N HIS A 127 -2.69 -5.38 5.40
CA HIS A 127 -3.18 -5.03 6.73
C HIS A 127 -4.66 -4.60 6.68
N HIS A 128 -5.02 -3.69 5.77
CA HIS A 128 -6.39 -3.22 5.62
C HIS A 128 -7.37 -4.36 5.28
N ILE A 129 -6.97 -5.30 4.40
CA ILE A 129 -7.80 -6.48 4.07
C ILE A 129 -7.93 -7.42 5.27
N CYS A 130 -6.82 -7.72 5.98
CA CYS A 130 -6.85 -8.57 7.17
C CYS A 130 -7.78 -8.02 8.25
N HIS A 131 -7.83 -6.69 8.42
CA HIS A 131 -8.67 -6.01 9.40
C HIS A 131 -10.02 -5.58 8.83
N ARG A 132 -10.41 -6.09 7.66
CA ARG A 132 -11.68 -5.82 6.97
C ARG A 132 -11.98 -4.33 6.80
N GLN A 133 -10.94 -3.49 6.71
CA GLN A 133 -11.07 -2.05 6.48
C GLN A 133 -11.38 -1.75 5.01
N VAL A 134 -10.91 -2.62 4.12
CA VAL A 134 -11.26 -2.64 2.70
C VAL A 134 -11.66 -4.05 2.27
N GLU A 135 -12.43 -4.15 1.21
CA GLU A 135 -12.88 -5.43 0.64
C GLU A 135 -11.87 -5.96 -0.36
N VAL A 136 -11.28 -5.06 -1.14
CA VAL A 136 -10.38 -5.36 -2.24
C VAL A 136 -9.14 -4.49 -2.18
N GLY A 137 -7.99 -5.08 -2.45
CA GLY A 137 -6.71 -4.38 -2.57
C GLY A 137 -6.05 -4.65 -3.91
N PHE A 138 -5.80 -3.62 -4.71
CA PHE A 138 -5.14 -3.73 -6.02
C PHE A 138 -3.63 -3.64 -5.86
N VAL A 139 -2.92 -4.60 -6.47
CA VAL A 139 -1.48 -4.75 -6.30
C VAL A 139 -0.78 -5.10 -7.60
N PHE A 140 0.49 -4.74 -7.66
CA PHE A 140 1.42 -5.11 -8.74
C PHE A 140 2.45 -6.08 -8.19
N ILE A 141 2.54 -7.27 -8.77
CA ILE A 141 3.45 -8.32 -8.33
C ILE A 141 4.34 -8.74 -9.49
N SER A 142 5.65 -8.79 -9.27
CA SER A 142 6.58 -9.37 -10.24
C SER A 142 6.19 -10.82 -10.54
N LYS A 143 6.20 -11.20 -11.80
CA LYS A 143 5.89 -12.58 -12.22
C LYS A 143 6.77 -13.62 -11.51
N MET A 144 8.01 -13.28 -11.24
CA MET A 144 8.96 -14.16 -10.55
C MET A 144 8.58 -14.36 -9.07
N GLN A 145 8.05 -13.34 -8.42
CA GLN A 145 7.68 -13.39 -7.00
C GLN A 145 6.27 -13.95 -6.77
N ARG A 146 5.48 -14.10 -7.82
CA ARG A 146 4.07 -14.47 -7.76
C ARG A 146 3.79 -15.70 -6.90
N GLN A 147 4.52 -16.80 -7.10
CA GLN A 147 4.31 -18.03 -6.33
C GLN A 147 4.60 -17.85 -4.83
N ALA A 148 5.69 -17.14 -4.49
CA ALA A 148 6.03 -16.86 -3.11
C ALA A 148 4.96 -15.95 -2.45
N PHE A 149 4.52 -14.96 -3.19
CA PHE A 149 3.45 -14.05 -2.79
C PHE A 149 2.13 -14.80 -2.55
N GLU A 150 1.66 -15.62 -3.49
CA GLU A 150 0.44 -16.41 -3.35
C GLU A 150 0.49 -17.33 -2.12
N ARG A 151 1.62 -17.99 -1.86
CA ARG A 151 1.81 -18.79 -0.64
C ARG A 151 1.72 -17.96 0.64
N MET A 152 2.26 -16.74 0.61
CA MET A 152 2.24 -15.82 1.75
C MET A 152 0.81 -15.37 2.08
N ILE A 153 0.03 -14.95 1.07
CA ILE A 153 -1.33 -14.47 1.27
C ILE A 153 -2.31 -15.60 1.64
N GLN A 154 -2.12 -16.80 1.10
CA GLN A 154 -2.93 -17.98 1.46
C GLN A 154 -2.85 -18.31 2.97
N LYS A 155 -1.66 -18.18 3.59
CA LYS A 155 -1.52 -18.32 5.04
C LYS A 155 -2.35 -17.30 5.82
N ARG A 156 -2.69 -16.17 5.21
CA ARG A 156 -3.53 -15.11 5.79
C ARG A 156 -4.99 -15.19 5.34
N LYS A 157 -5.40 -16.32 4.74
CA LYS A 157 -6.76 -16.57 4.21
C LYS A 157 -7.19 -15.52 3.16
N MET A 158 -6.27 -15.13 2.30
CA MET A 158 -6.53 -14.22 1.19
C MET A 158 -6.31 -14.92 -0.15
N THR A 159 -6.98 -14.42 -1.18
CA THR A 159 -6.88 -14.85 -2.57
C THR A 159 -6.36 -13.70 -3.43
N PHE A 160 -5.48 -14.01 -4.37
CA PHE A 160 -5.04 -13.09 -5.42
C PHE A 160 -5.68 -13.48 -6.75
N THR A 161 -6.37 -12.55 -7.38
CA THR A 161 -6.95 -12.69 -8.71
C THR A 161 -6.16 -11.83 -9.69
N PRO A 162 -5.42 -12.44 -10.64
CA PRO A 162 -4.67 -11.68 -11.65
C PRO A 162 -5.64 -11.10 -12.69
N LEU A 163 -5.40 -9.85 -13.10
CA LEU A 163 -6.18 -9.14 -14.12
C LEU A 163 -5.40 -8.94 -15.43
N LYS A 164 -4.16 -8.45 -15.34
CA LYS A 164 -3.34 -8.13 -16.52
C LYS A 164 -1.86 -8.34 -16.25
N GLU A 165 -1.13 -8.87 -17.24
CA GLU A 165 0.34 -8.87 -17.25
C GLU A 165 0.84 -7.78 -18.22
N LYS A 166 1.87 -7.04 -17.79
CA LYS A 166 2.54 -6.01 -18.59
C LYS A 166 4.04 -6.07 -18.39
N ASP A 167 4.75 -5.64 -19.43
CA ASP A 167 6.19 -5.47 -19.34
C ASP A 167 6.52 -4.17 -18.59
N MET A 168 7.67 -4.13 -17.94
CA MET A 168 8.22 -2.91 -17.37
C MET A 168 8.68 -1.96 -18.48
N ALA A 169 8.58 -0.67 -18.23
CA ALA A 169 9.00 0.40 -19.11
C ALA A 169 9.64 1.54 -18.32
N LEU A 170 10.41 2.37 -19.04
CA LEU A 170 10.98 3.60 -18.51
C LEU A 170 9.99 4.75 -18.73
N TYR A 171 9.70 5.50 -17.68
CA TYR A 171 8.86 6.71 -17.71
C TYR A 171 9.73 7.93 -17.52
N VAL A 172 9.61 8.89 -18.44
CA VAL A 172 10.43 10.09 -18.49
C VAL A 172 9.61 11.32 -18.88
N GLY A 173 9.98 12.47 -18.35
CA GLY A 173 9.42 13.75 -18.75
C GLY A 173 10.25 14.44 -19.85
N PRO A 174 9.80 15.61 -20.33
CA PRO A 174 10.40 16.31 -21.48
C PRO A 174 11.84 16.77 -21.27
N ASN A 175 12.27 16.88 -20.03
CA ASN A 175 13.65 17.28 -19.70
C ASN A 175 14.65 16.12 -19.66
N HIS A 176 14.17 14.89 -19.82
CA HIS A 176 15.02 13.70 -19.79
C HIS A 176 15.71 13.47 -21.15
N PRO A 177 17.01 13.13 -21.22
CA PRO A 177 17.74 12.95 -22.47
C PRO A 177 17.18 11.85 -23.39
N TYR A 178 16.41 10.92 -22.83
CA TYR A 178 15.79 9.83 -23.60
C TYR A 178 14.34 10.12 -24.00
N TYR A 179 13.82 11.32 -23.78
CA TYR A 179 12.41 11.63 -24.04
C TYR A 179 11.96 11.27 -25.45
N GLU A 180 12.80 11.49 -26.46
CA GLU A 180 12.49 11.22 -27.88
C GLU A 180 12.88 9.79 -28.34
N LYS A 181 13.41 8.95 -27.46
CA LYS A 181 13.77 7.57 -27.82
C LYS A 181 12.54 6.69 -28.03
N GLU A 182 12.61 5.82 -29.03
CA GLU A 182 11.58 4.80 -29.27
C GLU A 182 11.70 3.60 -28.31
N TYR A 183 12.90 3.27 -27.87
CA TYR A 183 13.18 2.23 -26.89
C TYR A 183 14.50 2.53 -26.16
N VAL A 184 14.69 1.85 -25.01
CA VAL A 184 15.96 1.84 -24.28
C VAL A 184 16.45 0.40 -24.10
N THR A 185 17.76 0.23 -23.96
CA THR A 185 18.38 -1.05 -23.60
C THR A 185 18.63 -1.13 -22.10
N LYS A 186 18.94 -2.32 -21.58
CA LYS A 186 19.30 -2.49 -20.17
C LYS A 186 20.56 -1.70 -19.78
N GLU A 187 21.54 -1.64 -20.68
CA GLU A 187 22.78 -0.90 -20.48
C GLU A 187 22.53 0.61 -20.32
N GLU A 188 21.58 1.14 -21.09
CA GLU A 188 21.22 2.56 -21.06
C GLU A 188 20.41 2.94 -19.80
N LEU A 189 19.84 1.98 -19.11
CA LEU A 189 19.17 2.23 -17.83
C LEU A 189 20.17 2.46 -16.68
N ARG A 190 21.43 2.04 -16.85
CA ARG A 190 22.49 2.31 -15.88
C ARG A 190 22.83 3.79 -15.86
N ASN A 191 23.31 4.25 -14.73
CA ASN A 191 23.74 5.63 -14.53
C ASN A 191 22.63 6.69 -14.73
N LEU A 192 21.37 6.32 -14.73
CA LEU A 192 20.25 7.27 -14.69
C LEU A 192 19.94 7.70 -13.26
N ARG A 193 19.26 8.83 -13.15
CA ARG A 193 18.67 9.32 -11.91
C ARG A 193 17.23 8.88 -11.86
N TYR A 194 16.83 8.27 -10.74
CA TYR A 194 15.50 7.67 -10.61
C TYR A 194 14.64 8.33 -9.55
N VAL A 195 13.34 8.33 -9.76
CA VAL A 195 12.32 8.57 -8.74
C VAL A 195 11.48 7.30 -8.59
N GLN A 196 11.20 6.91 -7.35
CA GLN A 196 10.40 5.73 -7.01
C GLN A 196 9.48 6.01 -5.83
N HIS A 197 8.40 5.23 -5.71
CA HIS A 197 7.59 5.23 -4.49
C HIS A 197 8.32 4.53 -3.34
N GLU A 198 8.09 5.02 -2.12
CA GLU A 198 8.50 4.35 -0.89
C GLU A 198 7.89 2.93 -0.86
N GLU A 199 8.71 1.94 -0.53
CA GLU A 199 8.31 0.52 -0.44
C GLU A 199 7.68 -0.07 -1.73
N ASP A 200 7.96 0.49 -2.89
CA ASP A 200 7.58 -0.12 -4.15
C ASP A 200 8.29 -1.47 -4.30
N GLN A 201 7.57 -2.59 -4.22
CA GLN A 201 8.15 -3.94 -4.35
C GLN A 201 8.71 -4.22 -5.74
N ILE A 202 8.31 -3.43 -6.72
CA ILE A 202 8.91 -3.38 -8.06
C ILE A 202 10.17 -2.53 -8.02
N SER A 203 10.39 -1.81 -6.91
CA SER A 203 11.48 -0.86 -6.79
C SER A 203 12.84 -1.55 -6.88
N LEU A 204 13.75 -0.83 -7.48
CA LEU A 204 15.12 -1.23 -7.74
C LEU A 204 15.91 -1.57 -6.48
N LEU A 205 15.50 -1.06 -5.29
CA LEU A 205 16.17 -1.28 -4.01
C LEU A 205 15.88 -2.67 -3.41
N HIS A 206 14.70 -3.24 -3.68
CA HIS A 206 14.30 -4.53 -3.13
C HIS A 206 14.67 -5.73 -4.02
N THR A 207 15.16 -5.48 -5.22
CA THR A 207 15.60 -6.54 -6.16
C THR A 207 16.99 -7.08 -5.88
N SER A 208 17.69 -6.55 -4.88
CA SER A 208 19.11 -6.88 -4.59
C SER A 208 19.37 -8.30 -4.05
N GLY A 209 18.38 -9.16 -3.95
CA GLY A 209 18.59 -10.50 -3.38
C GLY A 209 18.67 -11.67 -4.37
N HIS A 210 17.91 -11.71 -5.46
CA HIS A 210 17.78 -12.93 -6.27
C HIS A 210 17.34 -12.75 -7.75
N LEU A 211 17.45 -11.56 -8.32
CA LEU A 211 17.10 -11.32 -9.73
C LEU A 211 18.35 -11.17 -10.61
N GLN A 212 19.28 -12.12 -10.46
CA GLN A 212 20.64 -12.03 -11.01
C GLN A 212 20.73 -12.04 -12.55
N GLU A 213 19.68 -12.31 -13.29
CA GLU A 213 19.84 -12.44 -14.75
C GLU A 213 19.10 -11.39 -15.59
N ASP A 214 18.14 -10.62 -15.03
CA ASP A 214 17.29 -9.77 -15.88
C ASP A 214 17.06 -8.31 -15.42
N LEU A 215 17.49 -7.89 -14.25
CA LEU A 215 17.30 -6.52 -13.78
C LEU A 215 18.61 -5.81 -13.45
N ILE A 216 18.56 -4.49 -13.49
CA ILE A 216 19.67 -3.60 -13.22
C ILE A 216 19.91 -3.58 -11.71
N ASP A 217 21.18 -3.70 -11.30
CA ASP A 217 21.58 -3.59 -9.90
C ASP A 217 21.37 -2.13 -9.43
N SER A 218 20.76 -1.96 -8.26
CA SER A 218 20.56 -0.63 -7.66
C SER A 218 21.86 0.15 -7.43
N ARG A 219 23.00 -0.54 -7.39
CA ARG A 219 24.34 0.05 -7.30
C ARG A 219 24.77 0.77 -8.59
N ASP A 220 24.09 0.51 -9.70
CA ASP A 220 24.38 1.13 -11.01
C ASP A 220 23.66 2.47 -11.19
N PHE A 221 22.90 2.96 -10.22
CA PHE A 221 22.16 4.23 -10.31
C PHE A 221 22.95 5.40 -9.75
N GLN A 222 22.87 6.54 -10.45
CA GLN A 222 23.51 7.78 -9.97
C GLN A 222 22.82 8.38 -8.76
N GLN A 223 21.48 8.34 -8.75
CA GLN A 223 20.67 8.91 -7.69
C GLN A 223 19.31 8.23 -7.66
N ILE A 224 18.78 8.00 -6.45
CA ILE A 224 17.41 7.56 -6.23
C ILE A 224 16.70 8.58 -5.34
N VAL A 225 15.58 9.11 -5.82
CA VAL A 225 14.68 9.96 -5.06
C VAL A 225 13.48 9.12 -4.68
N THR A 226 13.23 8.96 -3.38
CA THR A 226 12.08 8.18 -2.88
C THR A 226 10.97 9.13 -2.47
N VAL A 227 9.74 8.86 -2.90
CA VAL A 227 8.55 9.65 -2.61
C VAL A 227 7.40 8.77 -2.15
N ASN A 228 6.46 9.34 -1.42
CA ASN A 228 5.21 8.68 -1.00
C ASN A 228 3.97 9.34 -1.60
N SER A 229 4.15 10.13 -2.65
CA SER A 229 3.09 10.88 -3.33
C SER A 229 3.19 10.72 -4.84
N SER A 230 2.12 10.18 -5.45
CA SER A 230 2.01 10.05 -6.91
C SER A 230 2.04 11.41 -7.61
N SER A 231 1.42 12.43 -7.03
CA SER A 231 1.46 13.80 -7.58
C SER A 231 2.89 14.36 -7.59
N LEU A 232 3.64 14.18 -6.50
CA LEU A 232 5.03 14.63 -6.44
C LEU A 232 5.91 13.89 -7.46
N MET A 233 5.73 12.57 -7.60
CA MET A 233 6.44 11.77 -8.59
C MET A 233 6.19 12.31 -10.00
N GLN A 234 4.93 12.57 -10.37
CA GLN A 234 4.60 13.12 -11.68
C GLN A 234 5.25 14.49 -11.93
N GLU A 235 5.21 15.40 -10.93
CA GLU A 235 5.88 16.72 -11.05
C GLU A 235 7.39 16.60 -11.19
N LEU A 236 8.03 15.68 -10.47
CA LEU A 236 9.46 15.41 -10.60
C LEU A 236 9.80 14.91 -12.02
N LEU A 237 9.02 13.97 -12.55
CA LEU A 237 9.21 13.50 -13.93
C LEU A 237 9.02 14.62 -14.96
N ARG A 238 8.02 15.50 -14.79
CA ARG A 238 7.77 16.61 -15.72
C ARG A 238 8.86 17.69 -15.70
N LYS A 239 9.44 17.96 -14.52
CA LYS A 239 10.33 19.13 -14.31
C LYS A 239 11.81 18.81 -14.25
N THR A 240 12.18 17.54 -14.15
CA THR A 240 13.58 17.12 -13.98
C THR A 240 13.98 16.09 -15.04
N ASP A 241 15.23 15.67 -14.99
CA ASP A 241 15.77 14.56 -15.77
C ASP A 241 15.65 13.19 -15.06
N LEU A 242 14.83 13.12 -14.01
CA LEU A 242 14.54 11.87 -13.32
C LEU A 242 13.71 10.93 -14.20
N ALA A 243 13.94 9.64 -14.02
CA ALA A 243 13.20 8.57 -14.67
C ALA A 243 12.49 7.69 -13.62
N ASN A 244 11.44 7.01 -14.01
CA ASN A 244 10.78 5.98 -13.20
C ASN A 244 10.72 4.66 -13.98
N LEU A 245 10.99 3.55 -13.29
CA LEU A 245 10.77 2.20 -13.83
C LEU A 245 9.47 1.65 -13.25
N SER A 246 8.49 1.45 -14.11
CA SER A 246 7.17 0.97 -13.70
C SER A 246 6.50 0.20 -14.83
N CYS A 247 5.33 -0.38 -14.54
CA CYS A 247 4.44 -0.88 -15.59
C CYS A 247 3.19 0.01 -15.65
N ASN A 248 2.75 0.37 -16.86
CA ASN A 248 1.52 1.11 -17.03
C ASN A 248 0.44 0.23 -17.65
N LEU A 249 -0.74 0.28 -17.07
CA LEU A 249 -1.92 -0.43 -17.54
C LEU A 249 -2.69 0.38 -18.59
N GLN A 250 -2.52 1.70 -18.63
CA GLN A 250 -3.21 2.58 -19.57
C GLN A 250 -2.79 2.32 -21.02
N LYS A 251 -3.70 2.57 -21.96
CA LYS A 251 -3.43 2.60 -23.39
C LYS A 251 -2.68 3.90 -23.73
N GLU A 252 -1.80 3.87 -24.75
CA GLU A 252 -0.94 5.03 -25.11
C GLU A 252 -1.70 6.33 -25.38
N LYS A 253 -2.96 6.25 -25.82
CA LYS A 253 -3.80 7.42 -26.14
C LYS A 253 -4.40 8.14 -24.93
N GLU A 254 -4.36 7.52 -23.75
CA GLU A 254 -5.00 8.01 -22.50
C GLU A 254 -3.99 8.67 -21.55
N ARG A 255 -2.76 8.99 -22.04
CA ARG A 255 -1.67 9.47 -21.19
C ARG A 255 -1.61 10.97 -21.06
N ASP A 256 -1.12 11.40 -19.90
CA ASP A 256 -0.55 12.74 -19.74
C ASP A 256 0.50 12.97 -20.86
N SER A 257 0.24 13.96 -21.73
CA SER A 257 1.07 14.25 -22.90
C SER A 257 2.53 14.60 -22.59
N LEU A 258 2.85 14.86 -21.31
CA LEU A 258 4.17 15.29 -20.86
C LEU A 258 5.04 14.17 -20.27
N ILE A 259 4.46 13.01 -19.92
CA ILE A 259 5.25 11.87 -19.43
C ILE A 259 5.17 10.75 -20.45
N ARG A 260 6.31 10.40 -21.01
CA ARG A 260 6.43 9.41 -22.07
C ARG A 260 6.88 8.06 -21.49
N MET A 261 6.25 6.99 -21.95
CA MET A 261 6.69 5.62 -21.70
C MET A 261 7.60 5.15 -22.82
N ILE A 262 8.76 4.65 -22.44
CA ILE A 262 9.75 4.11 -23.36
C ILE A 262 9.91 2.61 -23.06
N PRO A 263 9.63 1.73 -24.02
CA PRO A 263 9.78 0.29 -23.82
C PRO A 263 11.24 -0.10 -23.65
N ILE A 264 11.49 -1.11 -22.82
CA ILE A 264 12.84 -1.66 -22.61
C ILE A 264 13.03 -2.83 -23.57
N ARG A 265 13.97 -2.69 -24.49
CA ARG A 265 14.26 -3.72 -25.49
C ARG A 265 14.85 -4.98 -24.86
N LYS A 266 14.31 -6.15 -25.23
CA LYS A 266 14.71 -7.47 -24.69
C LYS A 266 14.55 -7.61 -23.17
N SER A 267 13.67 -6.82 -22.55
CA SER A 267 13.27 -7.08 -21.16
C SER A 267 12.22 -8.18 -21.14
N HIS A 268 12.41 -9.15 -20.25
CA HIS A 268 11.44 -10.22 -19.99
C HIS A 268 10.77 -10.06 -18.61
N THR A 269 11.02 -8.93 -17.97
CA THR A 269 10.46 -8.65 -16.64
C THR A 269 9.00 -8.27 -16.77
N LYS A 270 8.12 -9.20 -16.41
CA LYS A 270 6.68 -9.00 -16.40
C LYS A 270 6.17 -8.73 -15.00
N VAL A 271 5.24 -7.82 -14.93
CA VAL A 271 4.49 -7.47 -13.73
C VAL A 271 3.05 -7.90 -13.93
N CYS A 272 2.51 -8.61 -12.95
CA CYS A 272 1.13 -9.01 -12.88
C CYS A 272 0.36 -8.00 -12.02
N PHE A 273 -0.60 -7.33 -12.62
CA PHE A 273 -1.59 -6.53 -11.93
C PHE A 273 -2.79 -7.41 -11.57
N GLY A 274 -3.30 -7.24 -10.38
CA GLY A 274 -4.46 -7.97 -9.90
C GLY A 274 -4.97 -7.44 -8.58
N TYR A 275 -5.93 -8.13 -7.99
CA TYR A 275 -6.48 -7.73 -6.71
C TYR A 275 -6.46 -8.85 -5.67
N LEU A 276 -6.41 -8.42 -4.42
CA LEU A 276 -6.48 -9.24 -3.22
C LEU A 276 -7.84 -9.07 -2.56
N HIS A 277 -8.40 -10.15 -2.06
CA HIS A 277 -9.55 -10.12 -1.16
C HIS A 277 -9.47 -11.28 -0.16
N ARG A 278 -10.27 -11.25 0.89
CA ARG A 278 -10.36 -12.39 1.82
C ARG A 278 -11.11 -13.55 1.14
N ALA A 279 -10.60 -14.76 1.33
CA ALA A 279 -11.22 -15.98 0.79
C ALA A 279 -12.58 -16.32 1.45
N ASP A 280 -12.81 -15.81 2.67
CA ASP A 280 -14.03 -16.04 3.47
C ASP A 280 -15.02 -14.84 3.41
N CYS A 281 -14.84 -13.91 2.49
CA CYS A 281 -15.68 -12.72 2.33
C CYS A 281 -16.44 -12.77 1.00
N VAL A 282 -17.73 -12.49 1.06
CA VAL A 282 -18.55 -12.18 -0.13
C VAL A 282 -18.39 -10.69 -0.41
N LEU A 283 -18.00 -10.35 -1.63
CA LEU A 283 -17.87 -8.97 -2.05
C LEU A 283 -19.25 -8.32 -2.17
N ARG A 284 -19.34 -7.02 -1.90
CA ARG A 284 -20.59 -6.27 -2.10
C ARG A 284 -20.88 -6.06 -3.57
N ALA A 285 -22.14 -5.86 -3.91
CA ALA A 285 -22.59 -5.69 -5.28
C ALA A 285 -21.83 -4.60 -6.05
N HIS A 286 -21.62 -3.43 -5.46
CA HIS A 286 -20.87 -2.35 -6.09
C HIS A 286 -19.36 -2.65 -6.23
N THR A 287 -18.78 -3.42 -5.34
CA THR A 287 -17.40 -3.88 -5.48
C THR A 287 -17.26 -4.86 -6.64
N GLU A 288 -18.20 -5.82 -6.76
CA GLU A 288 -18.25 -6.76 -7.90
C GLU A 288 -18.49 -6.05 -9.23
N GLU A 289 -19.36 -5.05 -9.24
CA GLU A 289 -19.66 -4.22 -10.41
C GLU A 289 -18.41 -3.46 -10.86
N TYR A 290 -17.72 -2.79 -9.94
CA TYR A 290 -16.47 -2.09 -10.21
C TYR A 290 -15.38 -3.04 -10.76
N LEU A 291 -15.24 -4.23 -10.17
CA LEU A 291 -14.28 -5.23 -10.65
C LEU A 291 -14.59 -5.68 -12.09
N LYS A 292 -15.86 -5.91 -12.43
CA LYS A 292 -16.29 -6.27 -13.81
C LYS A 292 -15.97 -5.15 -14.80
N GLN A 293 -16.29 -3.90 -14.46
CA GLN A 293 -15.98 -2.73 -15.29
C GLN A 293 -14.47 -2.62 -15.52
N LEU A 294 -13.66 -2.78 -14.47
CA LEU A 294 -12.20 -2.75 -14.57
C LEU A 294 -11.65 -3.91 -15.43
N GLU A 295 -12.19 -5.12 -15.30
CA GLU A 295 -11.81 -6.26 -16.13
C GLU A 295 -12.11 -6.02 -17.62
N GLU A 296 -13.25 -5.43 -17.94
CA GLU A 296 -13.62 -5.08 -19.32
C GLU A 296 -12.69 -4.02 -19.91
N LYS A 297 -12.33 -3.02 -19.13
CA LYS A 297 -11.39 -1.96 -19.55
C LYS A 297 -9.98 -2.50 -19.79
N LEU A 298 -9.57 -3.53 -19.05
CA LEU A 298 -8.25 -4.13 -19.14
C LEU A 298 -8.11 -5.15 -20.30
N LYS A 299 -9.18 -5.62 -20.87
CA LYS A 299 -9.14 -6.48 -22.07
C LYS A 299 -8.61 -5.71 -23.27
#